data_e5b7ba2dc6e231580dee15b50c342a06
#
_entry.id   e5b7ba2dc6e231580dee15b50c342a06
#
_cell.length_a   1.000
_cell.length_b   1.000
_cell.length_c   1.000
_cell.angle_alpha   90.00
_cell.angle_beta   90.00
_cell.angle_gamma   90.00
#
_symmetry.space_group_name_H-M   'P 1'
#
loop_
_entity.id
_entity.type
_entity.pdbx_description
1 polymer ?
#
loop_
_entity_poly.entity_id
_entity_poly.type
_entity_poly.pdbx_seq_one_letter_code
_entity_poly.pdbx_strand_id
1 'polypeptide(L)'
;MHFVPNSVAKFCTSRLWWVLLLVLALPGCGGEEVPRLVDYFDDLEFDAPTDATVEVAVGRYRVPVSVPDRSKPEPEWRQLKFALYVVTAETKKKSLAEAFEGRRGPFQDSVLKIVRNVTADELEDPRLASVKMRLTDMARMQLGEHRVQQLVIVELLDESI
;
A
#
# COMPACT_ATOMS: atom_id res chain seq x y z
N MET A 1 -2.89 -97.58 -2.21
CA MET A 1 -3.45 -96.77 -3.28
C MET A 1 -4.68 -96.05 -2.73
N HIS A 2 -4.56 -94.79 -2.25
CA HIS A 2 -5.70 -93.98 -1.87
C HIS A 2 -5.59 -92.60 -2.55
N PHE A 3 -6.51 -92.34 -3.41
CA PHE A 3 -6.69 -91.10 -4.18
C PHE A 3 -7.42 -90.08 -3.29
N VAL A 4 -6.81 -88.94 -3.06
CA VAL A 4 -7.43 -87.83 -2.36
C VAL A 4 -7.83 -86.82 -3.43
N PRO A 5 -9.13 -86.38 -3.54
CA PRO A 5 -9.56 -85.37 -4.56
C PRO A 5 -9.27 -83.97 -4.08
N ASN A 6 -8.61 -83.21 -4.97
CA ASN A 6 -8.40 -81.78 -4.89
C ASN A 6 -9.78 -81.02 -4.95
N SER A 7 -10.24 -80.47 -3.83
CA SER A 7 -11.49 -79.70 -3.77
C SER A 7 -11.33 -78.38 -3.03
N VAL A 8 -10.23 -77.63 -3.17
CA VAL A 8 -10.02 -76.36 -2.44
C VAL A 8 -9.86 -75.14 -3.37
N ALA A 9 -9.93 -75.30 -4.70
CA ALA A 9 -9.55 -74.19 -5.63
C ALA A 9 -10.73 -73.32 -6.14
N LYS A 10 -11.96 -73.45 -5.66
CA LYS A 10 -13.11 -72.71 -6.22
C LYS A 10 -13.73 -71.61 -5.34
N PHE A 11 -13.26 -71.41 -4.11
CA PHE A 11 -13.88 -70.49 -3.20
C PHE A 11 -13.17 -69.13 -3.06
N CYS A 12 -11.99 -68.95 -3.65
CA CYS A 12 -11.21 -67.72 -3.44
C CYS A 12 -11.42 -66.65 -4.49
N THR A 13 -11.94 -66.96 -5.68
CA THR A 13 -12.08 -66.01 -6.77
C THR A 13 -13.31 -65.12 -6.66
N SER A 14 -14.39 -65.59 -5.99
CA SER A 14 -15.62 -64.85 -5.88
C SER A 14 -15.51 -63.64 -4.88
N ARG A 15 -14.73 -63.82 -3.81
CA ARG A 15 -14.58 -62.74 -2.83
C ARG A 15 -13.67 -61.61 -3.32
N LEU A 16 -12.69 -61.94 -4.14
CA LEU A 16 -11.76 -60.93 -4.69
C LEU A 16 -12.46 -59.95 -5.64
N TRP A 17 -13.47 -60.44 -6.37
CA TRP A 17 -14.21 -59.62 -7.30
C TRP A 17 -15.16 -58.65 -6.61
N TRP A 18 -15.71 -59.03 -5.44
CA TRP A 18 -16.49 -58.12 -4.61
C TRP A 18 -15.66 -57.00 -3.99
N VAL A 19 -14.44 -57.28 -3.60
CA VAL A 19 -13.52 -56.25 -3.09
C VAL A 19 -13.09 -55.29 -4.20
N LEU A 20 -12.86 -55.78 -5.41
CA LEU A 20 -12.52 -54.94 -6.58
C LEU A 20 -13.68 -54.04 -6.97
N LEU A 21 -14.94 -54.53 -6.90
CA LEU A 21 -16.13 -53.73 -7.19
C LEU A 21 -16.39 -52.65 -6.11
N LEU A 22 -16.05 -52.92 -4.86
CA LEU A 22 -16.22 -51.99 -3.76
C LEU A 22 -15.21 -50.81 -3.82
N VAL A 23 -14.01 -51.07 -4.36
CA VAL A 23 -12.97 -50.01 -4.57
C VAL A 23 -13.37 -49.08 -5.73
N LEU A 24 -14.08 -49.59 -6.75
CA LEU A 24 -14.53 -48.79 -7.89
C LEU A 24 -15.80 -47.95 -7.58
N ALA A 25 -16.49 -48.23 -6.47
CA ALA A 25 -17.70 -47.48 -6.04
C ALA A 25 -17.42 -46.37 -5.03
N LEU A 26 -16.15 -46.08 -4.70
CA LEU A 26 -15.80 -44.88 -3.96
C LEU A 26 -16.03 -43.67 -4.90
N PRO A 27 -17.06 -42.86 -4.67
CA PRO A 27 -17.17 -41.61 -5.36
C PRO A 27 -15.90 -40.85 -5.06
N GLY A 28 -15.10 -40.59 -6.09
CA GLY A 28 -13.94 -39.69 -5.95
C GLY A 28 -14.44 -38.43 -5.24
N CYS A 29 -13.83 -38.08 -4.11
CA CYS A 29 -13.98 -36.77 -3.52
C CYS A 29 -13.81 -35.79 -4.66
N GLY A 30 -14.91 -35.19 -5.11
CA GLY A 30 -14.86 -33.99 -5.93
C GLY A 30 -14.04 -32.99 -5.14
N GLY A 31 -12.80 -32.78 -5.54
CA GLY A 31 -12.02 -31.72 -4.97
C GLY A 31 -12.84 -30.45 -5.14
N GLU A 32 -13.31 -29.87 -4.05
CA GLU A 32 -13.71 -28.46 -4.08
C GLU A 32 -12.56 -27.76 -4.76
N GLU A 33 -12.79 -27.21 -5.93
CA GLU A 33 -11.83 -26.34 -6.59
C GLU A 33 -11.52 -25.24 -5.60
N VAL A 34 -10.35 -25.35 -4.96
CA VAL A 34 -9.85 -24.29 -4.07
C VAL A 34 -9.81 -23.05 -4.97
N PRO A 35 -10.63 -22.02 -4.68
CA PRO A 35 -10.67 -20.83 -5.53
C PRO A 35 -9.24 -20.33 -5.66
N ARG A 36 -8.76 -20.26 -6.89
CA ARG A 36 -7.41 -19.77 -7.16
C ARG A 36 -7.36 -18.34 -6.66
N LEU A 37 -6.27 -17.97 -6.01
CA LEU A 37 -6.06 -16.60 -5.52
C LEU A 37 -6.31 -15.55 -6.62
N VAL A 38 -6.15 -15.95 -7.88
CA VAL A 38 -6.42 -15.13 -9.07
C VAL A 38 -7.90 -14.79 -9.21
N ASP A 39 -8.82 -15.74 -8.89
CA ASP A 39 -10.27 -15.49 -9.00
C ASP A 39 -10.75 -14.46 -7.98
N TYR A 40 -10.01 -14.30 -6.86
CA TYR A 40 -10.31 -13.30 -5.84
C TYR A 40 -9.90 -11.87 -6.28
N PHE A 41 -9.01 -11.74 -7.25
CA PHE A 41 -8.57 -10.44 -7.78
C PHE A 41 -9.42 -9.98 -8.97
N ASP A 42 -10.06 -10.91 -9.70
CA ASP A 42 -10.95 -10.54 -10.81
C ASP A 42 -12.29 -9.95 -10.32
N ASP A 43 -12.74 -10.31 -9.11
CA ASP A 43 -13.93 -9.72 -8.48
C ASP A 43 -13.67 -8.37 -7.78
N LEU A 44 -12.39 -7.99 -7.62
CA LEU A 44 -12.04 -6.65 -7.21
C LEU A 44 -12.11 -5.75 -8.45
N GLU A 45 -13.29 -5.26 -8.78
CA GLU A 45 -13.43 -4.07 -9.63
C GLU A 45 -12.66 -2.94 -8.93
N PHE A 46 -11.37 -2.83 -9.25
CA PHE A 46 -10.67 -1.60 -9.02
C PHE A 46 -11.33 -0.58 -9.95
N ASP A 47 -12.22 0.22 -9.40
CA ASP A 47 -12.64 1.45 -10.08
C ASP A 47 -11.35 2.19 -10.42
N ALA A 48 -10.84 1.97 -11.63
CA ALA A 48 -9.71 2.73 -12.13
C ALA A 48 -10.12 4.20 -11.96
N PRO A 49 -9.29 5.03 -11.32
CA PRO A 49 -9.64 6.42 -11.13
C PRO A 49 -10.05 6.97 -12.49
N THR A 50 -11.32 7.32 -12.60
CA THR A 50 -11.98 7.72 -13.86
C THR A 50 -11.31 8.97 -14.46
N ASP A 51 -10.57 9.70 -13.62
CA ASP A 51 -9.81 10.87 -14.00
C ASP A 51 -8.29 10.60 -13.90
N ALA A 52 -7.58 10.83 -15.00
CA ALA A 52 -6.12 10.84 -14.98
C ALA A 52 -5.62 11.81 -13.90
N THR A 53 -4.66 11.35 -13.10
CA THR A 53 -4.06 12.16 -12.05
C THR A 53 -2.79 12.84 -12.54
N VAL A 54 -2.56 14.07 -12.09
CA VAL A 54 -1.37 14.84 -12.42
C VAL A 54 -0.74 15.43 -11.16
N GLU A 55 0.56 15.63 -11.24
CA GLU A 55 1.35 16.28 -10.20
C GLU A 55 1.58 17.74 -10.55
N VAL A 56 1.25 18.63 -9.62
CA VAL A 56 1.47 20.07 -9.74
C VAL A 56 2.55 20.49 -8.74
N ALA A 57 3.67 21.01 -9.22
CA ALA A 57 4.75 21.48 -8.37
C ALA A 57 4.30 22.72 -7.58
N VAL A 58 4.42 22.66 -6.26
CA VAL A 58 4.08 23.79 -5.36
C VAL A 58 5.32 24.47 -4.77
N GLY A 59 6.48 23.86 -4.86
CA GLY A 59 7.74 24.50 -4.50
C GLY A 59 8.85 23.57 -4.09
N ARG A 60 10.04 24.16 -4.00
CA ARG A 60 11.22 23.56 -3.38
C ARG A 60 11.51 24.28 -2.08
N TYR A 61 11.83 23.50 -1.05
CA TYR A 61 12.04 24.00 0.29
C TYR A 61 13.42 23.63 0.82
N ARG A 62 13.97 24.51 1.62
CA ARG A 62 15.17 24.28 2.37
C ARG A 62 14.93 24.81 3.79
N VAL A 63 14.76 23.90 4.73
CA VAL A 63 14.27 24.24 6.08
C VAL A 63 15.26 23.72 7.12
N PRO A 64 15.87 24.61 7.93
CA PRO A 64 16.60 24.18 9.11
C PRO A 64 15.59 23.72 10.17
N VAL A 65 15.83 22.54 10.72
CA VAL A 65 15.04 21.94 11.81
C VAL A 65 15.94 21.64 12.98
N SER A 66 15.41 21.85 14.17
CA SER A 66 16.09 21.53 15.42
C SER A 66 15.53 20.22 15.94
N VAL A 67 16.34 19.19 15.98
CA VAL A 67 15.94 17.84 16.42
C VAL A 67 16.48 17.61 17.81
N PRO A 68 15.62 17.50 18.86
CA PRO A 68 16.07 17.17 20.19
C PRO A 68 16.67 15.75 20.22
N ASP A 69 17.92 15.64 20.63
CA ASP A 69 18.57 14.36 20.89
C ASP A 69 18.54 14.07 22.38
N ARG A 70 17.91 12.94 22.77
CA ARG A 70 17.81 12.55 24.18
C ARG A 70 19.17 12.23 24.83
N SER A 71 20.19 11.98 24.03
CA SER A 71 21.54 11.65 24.49
C SER A 71 22.45 12.87 24.63
N LYS A 72 22.04 14.02 24.09
CA LYS A 72 22.83 15.25 24.10
C LYS A 72 22.07 16.42 24.75
N PRO A 73 22.74 17.29 25.48
CA PRO A 73 22.08 18.46 26.09
C PRO A 73 21.68 19.53 25.08
N GLU A 74 22.33 19.53 23.90
CA GLU A 74 22.04 20.47 22.81
C GLU A 74 21.32 19.78 21.69
N PRO A 75 20.29 20.40 21.09
CA PRO A 75 19.59 19.85 19.94
C PRO A 75 20.51 19.79 18.72
N GLU A 76 20.35 18.75 17.92
CA GLU A 76 21.04 18.64 16.64
C GLU A 76 20.30 19.47 15.59
N TRP A 77 21.05 20.28 14.85
CA TRP A 77 20.50 21.03 13.72
C TRP A 77 20.66 20.25 12.43
N ARG A 78 19.55 20.08 11.72
CA ARG A 78 19.52 19.42 10.41
C ARG A 78 18.91 20.34 9.37
N GLN A 79 19.35 20.24 8.14
CA GLN A 79 18.76 20.92 7.01
C GLN A 79 17.99 19.96 6.12
N LEU A 80 16.67 20.13 6.07
CA LEU A 80 15.81 19.38 5.18
C LEU A 80 15.65 20.11 3.85
N LYS A 81 16.00 19.44 2.74
CA LYS A 81 15.81 19.93 1.37
C LYS A 81 14.83 18.99 0.68
N PHE A 82 13.77 19.52 0.09
CA PHE A 82 12.77 18.71 -0.62
C PHE A 82 11.99 19.51 -1.64
N ALA A 83 11.43 18.81 -2.61
CA ALA A 83 10.43 19.34 -3.53
C ALA A 83 9.04 18.82 -3.14
N LEU A 84 8.04 19.68 -3.27
CA LEU A 84 6.67 19.39 -2.89
C LEU A 84 5.75 19.46 -4.10
N TYR A 85 4.94 18.42 -4.28
CA TYR A 85 3.95 18.31 -5.35
C TYR A 85 2.57 18.00 -4.77
N VAL A 86 1.55 18.56 -5.37
CA VAL A 86 0.15 18.22 -5.10
C VAL A 86 -0.36 17.33 -6.22
N VAL A 87 -0.89 16.16 -5.87
CA VAL A 87 -1.59 15.27 -6.80
C VAL A 87 -3.04 15.70 -6.89
N THR A 88 -3.51 15.86 -8.10
CA THR A 88 -4.89 16.28 -8.41
C THR A 88 -5.40 15.56 -9.65
N ALA A 89 -6.72 15.55 -9.87
CA ALA A 89 -7.30 15.12 -11.14
C ALA A 89 -6.91 16.12 -12.26
N GLU A 90 -6.65 15.64 -13.47
CA GLU A 90 -6.29 16.49 -14.63
C GLU A 90 -7.32 17.59 -14.84
N THR A 91 -8.61 17.27 -14.68
CA THR A 91 -9.73 18.21 -14.78
C THR A 91 -9.66 19.36 -13.77
N LYS A 92 -8.95 19.16 -12.65
CA LYS A 92 -8.81 20.15 -11.56
C LYS A 92 -7.49 20.93 -11.58
N LYS A 93 -6.54 20.55 -12.43
CA LYS A 93 -5.20 21.15 -12.51
C LYS A 93 -5.21 22.67 -12.59
N LYS A 94 -6.01 23.25 -13.49
CA LYS A 94 -6.10 24.70 -13.67
C LYS A 94 -6.65 25.39 -12.43
N SER A 95 -7.74 24.88 -11.87
CA SER A 95 -8.35 25.49 -10.67
C SER A 95 -7.47 25.33 -9.42
N LEU A 96 -6.65 24.28 -9.34
CA LEU A 96 -5.65 24.10 -8.29
C LEU A 96 -4.53 25.14 -8.44
N ALA A 97 -4.00 25.33 -9.64
CA ALA A 97 -2.94 26.32 -9.91
C ALA A 97 -3.40 27.74 -9.56
N GLU A 98 -4.60 28.13 -9.95
CA GLU A 98 -5.19 29.42 -9.61
C GLU A 98 -5.37 29.61 -8.09
N ALA A 99 -5.85 28.57 -7.40
CA ALA A 99 -6.02 28.60 -5.94
C ALA A 99 -4.66 28.70 -5.22
N PHE A 100 -3.63 28.01 -5.73
CA PHE A 100 -2.28 28.06 -5.20
C PHE A 100 -1.65 29.45 -5.39
N GLU A 101 -1.72 30.04 -6.58
CA GLU A 101 -1.19 31.39 -6.82
C GLU A 101 -1.83 32.45 -5.91
N GLY A 102 -3.15 32.36 -5.69
CA GLY A 102 -3.87 33.26 -4.79
C GLY A 102 -3.50 33.10 -3.30
N ARG A 103 -2.91 31.96 -2.92
CA ARG A 103 -2.56 31.63 -1.52
C ARG A 103 -1.10 31.21 -1.32
N ARG A 104 -0.24 31.50 -2.27
CA ARG A 104 1.14 31.06 -2.30
C ARG A 104 1.91 31.36 -1.02
N GLY A 105 1.86 32.59 -0.53
CA GLY A 105 2.53 33.01 0.69
C GLY A 105 2.03 32.24 1.94
N PRO A 106 0.74 32.31 2.28
CA PRO A 106 0.17 31.54 3.39
C PRO A 106 0.42 30.03 3.31
N PHE A 107 0.40 29.46 2.11
CA PHE A 107 0.70 28.04 1.89
C PHE A 107 2.17 27.72 2.25
N GLN A 108 3.10 28.51 1.74
CA GLN A 108 4.53 28.34 2.04
C GLN A 108 4.82 28.46 3.53
N ASP A 109 4.24 29.48 4.19
CA ASP A 109 4.39 29.67 5.64
C ASP A 109 3.87 28.47 6.43
N SER A 110 2.75 27.90 6.02
CA SER A 110 2.18 26.71 6.65
C SER A 110 3.06 25.47 6.46
N VAL A 111 3.63 25.27 5.26
CA VAL A 111 4.61 24.21 5.00
C VAL A 111 5.81 24.36 5.93
N LEU A 112 6.40 25.57 6.00
CA LEU A 112 7.54 25.85 6.87
C LEU A 112 7.21 25.59 8.34
N LYS A 113 6.03 25.98 8.80
CA LYS A 113 5.56 25.74 10.16
C LYS A 113 5.45 24.26 10.49
N ILE A 114 4.89 23.45 9.58
CA ILE A 114 4.74 22.01 9.78
C ILE A 114 6.12 21.35 9.82
N VAL A 115 7.00 21.68 8.87
CA VAL A 115 8.32 21.04 8.74
C VAL A 115 9.25 21.42 9.89
N ARG A 116 9.22 22.66 10.39
CA ARG A 116 10.01 23.08 11.57
C ARG A 116 9.61 22.38 12.85
N ASN A 117 8.41 21.85 12.94
CA ASN A 117 7.89 21.12 14.10
C ASN A 117 7.95 19.59 13.93
N VAL A 118 8.79 19.09 13.02
CA VAL A 118 9.01 17.66 12.81
C VAL A 118 9.88 17.13 13.95
N THR A 119 9.50 15.98 14.49
CA THR A 119 10.23 15.29 15.56
C THR A 119 11.29 14.34 14.99
N ALA A 120 12.24 13.91 15.85
CA ALA A 120 13.23 12.90 15.48
C ALA A 120 12.56 11.60 14.99
N ASP A 121 11.58 11.11 15.73
CA ASP A 121 10.85 9.88 15.42
C ASP A 121 10.13 9.96 14.05
N GLU A 122 9.64 11.15 13.68
CA GLU A 122 9.01 11.38 12.36
C GLU A 122 10.04 11.42 11.21
N LEU A 123 11.28 11.85 11.48
CA LEU A 123 12.37 11.85 10.50
C LEU A 123 12.96 10.44 10.31
N GLU A 124 12.88 9.59 11.32
CA GLU A 124 13.30 8.18 11.24
C GLU A 124 12.32 7.33 10.43
N ASP A 125 11.06 7.78 10.24
CA ASP A 125 10.11 7.10 9.35
C ASP A 125 10.49 7.35 7.87
N PRO A 126 10.98 6.33 7.14
CA PRO A 126 11.38 6.49 5.74
C PRO A 126 10.22 6.91 4.81
N ARG A 127 8.99 6.72 5.24
CA ARG A 127 7.78 7.13 4.50
C ARG A 127 7.32 8.53 4.84
N LEU A 128 7.80 9.12 5.95
CA LEU A 128 7.33 10.39 6.49
C LEU A 128 5.79 10.47 6.59
N ALA A 129 5.15 9.37 6.98
CA ALA A 129 3.70 9.22 6.89
C ALA A 129 2.95 10.32 7.66
N SER A 130 3.36 10.61 8.89
CA SER A 130 2.79 11.65 9.73
C SER A 130 2.96 13.06 9.13
N VAL A 131 4.14 13.36 8.62
CA VAL A 131 4.45 14.65 7.99
C VAL A 131 3.63 14.85 6.72
N LYS A 132 3.58 13.83 5.85
CA LYS A 132 2.77 13.86 4.62
C LYS A 132 1.29 14.03 4.91
N MET A 133 0.76 13.37 5.94
CA MET A 133 -0.63 13.51 6.35
C MET A 133 -0.93 14.95 6.76
N ARG A 134 -0.14 15.55 7.67
CA ARG A 134 -0.32 16.95 8.10
C ARG A 134 -0.22 17.94 6.94
N LEU A 135 0.73 17.72 6.02
CA LEU A 135 0.88 18.56 4.83
C LEU A 135 -0.30 18.41 3.87
N THR A 136 -0.83 17.19 3.68
CA THR A 136 -1.99 16.93 2.84
C THR A 136 -3.24 17.60 3.41
N ASP A 137 -3.49 17.47 4.70
CA ASP A 137 -4.64 18.10 5.37
C ASP A 137 -4.57 19.62 5.28
N MET A 138 -3.39 20.20 5.51
CA MET A 138 -3.17 21.63 5.33
C MET A 138 -3.41 22.06 3.89
N ALA A 139 -2.93 21.30 2.91
CA ALA A 139 -3.16 21.61 1.50
C ALA A 139 -4.65 21.54 1.13
N ARG A 140 -5.39 20.54 1.63
CA ARG A 140 -6.84 20.43 1.47
C ARG A 140 -7.60 21.62 2.05
N MET A 141 -7.24 22.04 3.26
CA MET A 141 -7.86 23.20 3.91
C MET A 141 -7.61 24.50 3.14
N GLN A 142 -6.42 24.69 2.58
CA GLN A 142 -6.08 25.96 1.93
C GLN A 142 -6.46 26.02 0.46
N LEU A 143 -6.30 24.91 -0.27
CA LEU A 143 -6.51 24.86 -1.72
C LEU A 143 -7.88 24.28 -2.11
N GLY A 144 -8.56 23.63 -1.16
CA GLY A 144 -9.87 23.01 -1.32
C GLY A 144 -9.77 21.49 -1.39
N GLU A 145 -10.59 20.83 -0.57
CA GLU A 145 -10.57 19.37 -0.38
C GLU A 145 -10.75 18.60 -1.71
N HIS A 146 -11.65 19.05 -2.56
CA HIS A 146 -11.94 18.43 -3.86
C HIS A 146 -10.87 18.64 -4.93
N ARG A 147 -9.85 19.46 -4.67
CA ARG A 147 -8.73 19.74 -5.59
C ARG A 147 -7.47 18.98 -5.21
N VAL A 148 -7.34 18.55 -3.97
CA VAL A 148 -6.14 17.90 -3.44
C VAL A 148 -6.44 16.45 -3.09
N GLN A 149 -5.89 15.52 -3.86
CA GLN A 149 -5.97 14.09 -3.54
C GLN A 149 -4.94 13.74 -2.48
N GLN A 150 -3.68 14.03 -2.75
CA GLN A 150 -2.57 13.84 -1.81
C GLN A 150 -1.44 14.81 -2.10
N LEU A 151 -0.47 14.83 -1.20
CA LEU A 151 0.74 15.60 -1.32
C LEU A 151 1.95 14.65 -1.35
N VAL A 152 2.89 14.91 -2.26
CA VAL A 152 4.08 14.08 -2.47
C VAL A 152 5.32 14.91 -2.17
N ILE A 153 6.21 14.33 -1.37
CA ILE A 153 7.54 14.88 -1.07
C ILE A 153 8.53 14.11 -1.95
N VAL A 154 9.32 14.84 -2.71
CA VAL A 154 10.34 14.30 -3.62
C VAL A 154 11.70 14.90 -3.28
N GLU A 155 12.78 14.18 -3.60
CA GLU A 155 14.16 14.65 -3.41
C GLU A 155 14.48 15.06 -1.95
N LEU A 156 13.97 14.30 -0.99
CA LEU A 156 14.27 14.59 0.42
C LEU A 156 15.75 14.30 0.70
N LEU A 157 16.47 15.34 1.09
CA LEU A 157 17.82 15.27 1.61
C LEU A 157 17.81 15.80 3.04
N ASP A 158 18.40 15.03 3.95
CA ASP A 158 18.60 15.38 5.36
C ASP A 158 20.10 15.50 5.62
N GLU A 159 20.55 16.70 5.91
CA GLU A 159 21.96 17.02 6.12
C GLU A 159 22.14 17.62 7.52
N SER A 160 23.08 17.08 8.31
CA SER A 160 23.51 17.71 9.56
C SER A 160 24.28 19.00 9.28
N ILE A 161 24.04 20.06 10.06
CA ILE A 161 24.69 21.36 9.92
C ILE A 161 25.56 21.64 11.16
#